data_9726dd7648c56bf010458d0f7923e320
#
_entry.id   9726dd7648c56bf010458d0f7923e320
#
_cell.length_a   1.000
_cell.length_b   1.000
_cell.length_c   1.000
_cell.angle_alpha   90.00
_cell.angle_beta   90.00
_cell.angle_gamma   90.00
#
_symmetry.space_group_name_H-M   'P 1'
#
loop_
_entity.id
_entity.type
_entity.pdbx_description
1 polymer ?
#
loop_
_entity_poly.entity_id
_entity_poly.type
_entity_poly.pdbx_seq_one_letter_code
_entity_poly.pdbx_strand_id
1 'polypeptide(L)' 'MGCMDLRRITVDHQIMGGVPCVAGTRIPVATVVALVANGLTTKEIIAEYPQLTPADVAACLGYAARAVDERELPVRLTA' A
#
# COMPACT_ATOMS: atom_id res chain seq x y z
N MET A 1 4.50 -4.41 -17.27
CA MET A 1 4.20 -3.83 -17.21
C MET A 1 3.87 -3.39 -16.12
N GLY A 2 4.02 -3.30 -15.45
CA GLY A 2 3.83 -2.86 -14.25
C GLY A 2 2.69 -2.02 -14.07
N CYS A 3 1.66 -2.39 -14.48
CA CYS A 3 0.58 -1.64 -14.33
C CYS A 3 0.11 -1.67 -12.98
N MET A 4 0.00 -0.55 -12.29
CA MET A 4 -0.57 -0.47 -11.02
C MET A 4 -2.04 -0.43 -11.17
N ASP A 5 -2.75 -1.22 -10.44
CA ASP A 5 -4.19 -1.20 -10.49
C ASP A 5 -4.69 -0.34 -9.34
N LEU A 6 -4.79 0.94 -9.58
CA LEU A 6 -5.19 1.87 -8.55
C LEU A 6 -6.64 1.70 -8.13
N ARG A 7 -7.41 0.93 -8.86
CA ARG A 7 -8.79 0.68 -8.46
C ARG A 7 -8.87 -0.23 -7.25
N ARG A 8 -7.75 -0.86 -6.88
CA ARG A 8 -7.73 -1.70 -5.70
C ARG A 8 -7.50 -0.89 -4.43
N ILE A 9 -7.25 0.41 -4.57
CA ILE A 9 -7.04 1.27 -3.42
C ILE A 9 -8.20 2.26 -3.35
N THR A 10 -8.75 2.41 -2.18
CA THR A 10 -9.86 3.31 -2.00
C THR A 10 -9.57 4.26 -0.85
N VAL A 11 -10.04 5.49 -0.97
CA VAL A 11 -9.94 6.47 0.08
C VAL A 11 -11.35 6.93 0.37
N ASP A 12 -11.83 6.60 1.57
CA ASP A 12 -13.18 6.97 1.94
C ASP A 12 -13.08 7.78 3.22
N HIS A 13 -13.52 9.01 3.15
CA HIS A 13 -13.40 9.90 4.29
C HIS A 13 -14.19 9.42 5.50
N GLN A 14 -15.11 8.53 5.31
CA GLN A 14 -15.87 7.99 6.40
C GLN A 14 -15.20 6.77 7.01
N ILE A 15 -14.15 6.29 6.40
CA ILE A 15 -13.42 5.15 6.91
C ILE A 15 -12.06 5.61 7.35
N MET A 16 -11.76 5.48 8.62
CA MET A 16 -10.45 5.78 9.16
C MET A 16 -9.95 7.19 8.79
N GLY A 17 -10.88 8.13 8.67
CA GLY A 17 -10.50 9.51 8.42
C GLY A 17 -9.91 9.77 7.05
N GLY A 18 -10.23 8.93 6.07
CA GLY A 18 -9.73 9.14 4.73
C GLY A 18 -8.41 8.45 4.45
N VAL A 19 -8.02 7.53 5.30
CA VAL A 19 -6.79 6.77 5.07
C VAL A 19 -6.98 5.83 3.88
N PRO A 20 -6.04 5.79 2.93
CA PRO A 20 -6.17 4.87 1.81
C PRO A 20 -6.14 3.43 2.29
N CYS A 21 -7.07 2.64 1.81
CA CYS A 21 -7.17 1.24 2.18
C CYS A 21 -7.31 0.38 0.94
N VAL A 22 -7.05 -0.89 1.09
CA VAL A 22 -7.30 -1.84 0.01
C VAL A 22 -8.81 -1.93 -0.18
N ALA A 23 -9.26 -1.82 -1.41
CA ALA A 23 -10.67 -1.80 -1.72
C ALA A 23 -11.38 -3.04 -1.17
N GLY A 24 -12.52 -2.83 -0.58
CA GLY A 24 -13.28 -3.93 0.00
C GLY A 24 -12.82 -4.36 1.37
N THR A 25 -11.81 -3.69 1.93
CA THR A 25 -11.31 -4.05 3.25
C THR A 25 -11.09 -2.78 4.03
N ARG A 26 -10.72 -2.94 5.28
CA ARG A 26 -10.31 -1.81 6.09
C ARG A 26 -8.82 -1.90 6.40
N ILE A 27 -8.08 -2.58 5.55
CA ILE A 27 -6.65 -2.73 5.74
C ILE A 27 -5.96 -1.55 5.09
N PRO A 28 -5.31 -0.68 5.87
CA PRO A 28 -4.67 0.50 5.31
C PRO A 28 -3.49 0.14 4.42
N VAL A 29 -3.29 0.92 3.37
CA VAL A 29 -2.13 0.75 2.51
C VAL A 29 -0.85 0.82 3.35
N ALA A 30 -0.81 1.74 4.31
CA ALA A 30 0.38 1.91 5.14
C ALA A 30 0.73 0.64 5.91
N THR A 31 -0.29 -0.11 6.33
CA THR A 31 -0.04 -1.36 7.04
C THR A 31 0.68 -2.35 6.13
N VAL A 32 0.21 -2.47 4.89
CA VAL A 32 0.84 -3.40 3.94
C VAL A 32 2.27 -2.98 3.65
N VAL A 33 2.47 -1.68 3.44
CA VAL A 33 3.81 -1.17 3.15
C VAL A 33 4.75 -1.43 4.33
N ALA A 34 4.24 -1.25 5.56
CA ALA A 34 5.06 -1.49 6.74
C ALA A 34 5.45 -2.95 6.86
N LEU A 35 4.57 -3.86 6.50
CA LEU A 35 4.89 -5.28 6.56
C LEU A 35 6.00 -5.61 5.57
N VAL A 36 5.94 -5.03 4.38
CA VAL A 36 7.00 -5.23 3.40
C VAL A 36 8.31 -4.66 3.93
N ALA A 37 8.24 -3.48 4.55
CA ALA A 37 9.43 -2.85 5.10
C ALA A 37 10.06 -3.69 6.20
N ASN A 38 9.24 -4.48 6.88
CA ASN A 38 9.75 -5.37 7.91
C ASN A 38 10.25 -6.70 7.37
N GLY A 39 10.28 -6.84 6.07
CA GLY A 39 10.88 -8.02 5.46
C GLY A 39 9.94 -9.16 5.14
N LEU A 40 8.64 -8.94 5.31
CA LEU A 40 7.70 -10.00 4.98
C LEU A 40 7.57 -10.14 3.47
N THR A 41 7.42 -11.37 3.03
CA THR A 41 7.16 -11.61 1.61
C THR A 41 5.67 -11.43 1.37
N THR A 42 5.30 -11.32 0.11
CA THR A 42 3.88 -11.24 -0.26
C THR A 42 3.12 -12.43 0.30
N LYS A 43 3.71 -13.61 0.23
CA LYS A 43 3.05 -14.80 0.71
C LYS A 43 2.80 -14.71 2.21
N GLU A 44 3.76 -14.18 2.95
CA GLU A 44 3.60 -14.02 4.39
C GLU A 44 2.54 -13.00 4.73
N ILE A 45 2.48 -11.93 3.95
CA ILE A 45 1.47 -10.90 4.18
C ILE A 45 0.08 -11.47 3.95
N ILE A 46 -0.10 -12.26 2.91
CA ILE A 46 -1.38 -12.86 2.62
C ILE A 46 -1.76 -13.89 3.69
N ALA A 47 -0.77 -14.53 4.27
CA ALA A 47 -1.05 -15.47 5.36
C ALA A 47 -1.61 -14.72 6.57
N GLU A 48 -1.14 -13.48 6.80
CA GLU A 48 -1.66 -12.69 7.90
C GLU A 48 -3.00 -12.07 7.57
N TYR A 49 -3.19 -11.69 6.33
CA TYR A 49 -4.41 -11.03 5.90
C TYR A 49 -4.97 -11.77 4.69
N PRO A 50 -5.71 -12.84 4.93
CA PRO A 50 -6.19 -13.68 3.81
C PRO A 50 -7.10 -12.95 2.84
N GLN A 51 -7.59 -11.77 3.22
CA GLN A 51 -8.41 -10.99 2.32
C GLN A 51 -7.61 -10.41 1.17
N LEU A 52 -6.30 -10.36 1.29
CA LEU A 52 -5.47 -9.74 0.28
C LEU A 52 -5.02 -10.75 -0.76
N THR A 53 -4.77 -10.24 -1.95
CA THR A 53 -4.20 -11.05 -3.03
C THR A 53 -2.84 -10.45 -3.36
N PRO A 54 -2.00 -11.16 -4.11
CA PRO A 54 -0.72 -10.58 -4.52
C PRO A 54 -0.89 -9.28 -5.30
N ALA A 55 -1.97 -9.16 -6.08
CA ALA A 55 -2.23 -7.93 -6.80
C ALA A 55 -2.53 -6.77 -5.84
N ASP A 56 -3.19 -7.07 -4.72
CA ASP A 56 -3.48 -6.03 -3.72
C ASP A 56 -2.19 -5.53 -3.09
N VAL A 57 -1.27 -6.42 -2.78
CA VAL A 57 0.00 -6.02 -2.19
C VAL A 57 0.78 -5.15 -3.18
N ALA A 58 0.80 -5.56 -4.45
CA ALA A 58 1.50 -4.79 -5.47
C ALA A 58 0.86 -3.40 -5.63
N ALA A 59 -0.47 -3.33 -5.58
CA ALA A 59 -1.16 -2.06 -5.70
C ALA A 59 -0.82 -1.13 -4.54
N CYS A 60 -0.70 -1.68 -3.32
CA CYS A 60 -0.35 -0.88 -2.18
C CYS A 60 1.05 -0.29 -2.33
N LEU A 61 1.99 -1.10 -2.79
CA LEU A 61 3.34 -0.61 -2.98
C LEU A 61 3.41 0.43 -4.07
N GLY A 62 2.67 0.21 -5.15
CA GLY A 62 2.61 1.18 -6.23
C GLY A 62 1.98 2.50 -5.80
N TYR A 63 0.93 2.42 -4.99
CA TYR A 63 0.30 3.62 -4.47
C TYR A 63 1.28 4.41 -3.61
N ALA A 64 2.01 3.71 -2.74
CA ALA A 64 2.96 4.38 -1.87
C ALA A 64 4.08 5.03 -2.67
N ALA A 65 4.54 4.35 -3.70
CA ALA A 65 5.61 4.89 -4.53
C ALA A 65 5.16 6.17 -5.23
N ARG A 66 3.93 6.18 -5.72
CA ARG A 66 3.43 7.37 -6.38
C ARG A 66 3.22 8.51 -5.39
N ALA A 67 2.74 8.19 -4.21
CA ALA A 67 2.51 9.23 -3.21
C ALA A 67 3.80 9.91 -2.82
N VAL A 68 4.86 9.15 -2.67
CA VAL A 68 6.15 9.71 -2.32
C VAL A 68 6.71 10.53 -3.48
N ASP A 69 6.56 10.02 -4.69
CA ASP A 69 7.08 10.68 -5.86
C ASP A 69 6.38 12.03 -6.08
N GLU A 70 5.08 12.06 -5.89
CA GLU A 70 4.33 13.27 -6.11
C GLU A 70 4.63 14.33 -5.07
N ARG A 71 5.02 13.92 -3.88
CA ARG A 71 5.31 14.89 -2.87
C ARG A 71 6.69 15.48 -3.05
N GLU A 72 7.50 14.86 -3.85
CA GLU A 72 8.83 15.39 -4.08
C GLU A 72 9.51 15.75 -2.80
N LEU A 73 9.58 14.82 -1.91
CA LEU A 73 10.23 15.07 -0.64
C LEU A 73 11.68 15.43 -0.87
N PRO A 74 12.15 16.41 -0.15
CA PRO A 74 13.55 16.82 -0.31
C PRO A 74 14.43 15.79 0.36
N VAL A 75 14.57 14.70 -0.27
CA VAL A 75 15.37 13.67 0.29
C VAL A 75 16.79 14.05 0.36
N ARG A 76 17.41 13.96 1.54
CA ARG A 76 18.68 14.31 1.60
C ARG A 76 19.36 13.08 1.76
N LEU A 77 19.89 12.53 0.95
CA LEU A 77 20.62 11.34 1.05
C LEU A 77 21.91 11.59 1.62
N THR A 78 21.86 11.92 2.82
CA THR A 78 23.10 12.23 3.39
C THR A 78 23.73 11.06 3.83
N ALA A 79 23.40 10.06 3.58
CA ALA A 79 24.02 8.92 4.17
C ALA A 79 25.42 8.79 3.85
#